data_954a6512f509c7be7f94c27df4e05283
#
_entry.id   954a6512f509c7be7f94c27df4e05283
#
_cell.length_a   1.000
_cell.length_b   1.000
_cell.length_c   1.000
_cell.angle_alpha   90.00
_cell.angle_beta   90.00
_cell.angle_gamma   90.00
#
_symmetry.space_group_name_H-M   'P 1'
#
loop_
_entity.id
_entity.type
_entity.pdbx_description
1 polymer ?
#
loop_
_entity_poly.entity_id
_entity_poly.type
_entity_poly.pdbx_seq_one_letter_code
_entity_poly.pdbx_strand_id
1 'polypeptide(L)'
;KTWFFRAAAIFVLALGVMFAFKMLVPQTESADFGEKTTFALPDNSEVVLNSGSEIHYKKWNWDNHRHLELKGEAYFRVAKGKKFEVQTRLGKVTVLGTQFNVKNRKNRFDVVCYEGRVKVNYASTEILLTHGQSVSFENGKQIKLTVNSSKPEWMNNQICFYQENIRSLLDEVERQYNIKIELKAKDTISLFTGKLPAKDLNTALQIISTTYHLEAKKVSENKIIFD
;
A
#
# COMPACT_ATOMS: atom_id res chain seq x y z
N LYS A 1 -13.84 -53.38 -20.37
CA LYS A 1 -13.09 -53.03 -19.12
C LYS A 1 -12.04 -51.90 -19.35
N THR A 2 -11.38 -51.85 -20.51
CA THR A 2 -10.32 -50.84 -20.81
C THR A 2 -10.83 -49.41 -20.96
N TRP A 3 -12.09 -49.22 -21.30
CA TRP A 3 -12.71 -47.90 -21.44
C TRP A 3 -12.81 -47.14 -20.09
N PHE A 4 -13.19 -47.83 -19.04
CA PHE A 4 -13.25 -47.24 -17.69
C PHE A 4 -11.88 -46.77 -17.20
N PHE A 5 -10.81 -47.49 -17.46
CA PHE A 5 -9.45 -47.11 -17.13
C PHE A 5 -9.00 -45.87 -17.92
N ARG A 6 -9.39 -45.76 -19.19
CA ARG A 6 -9.11 -44.59 -20.03
C ARG A 6 -9.87 -43.35 -19.53
N ALA A 7 -11.16 -43.52 -19.19
CA ALA A 7 -11.95 -42.42 -18.63
C ALA A 7 -11.40 -41.94 -17.27
N ALA A 8 -11.02 -42.88 -16.38
CA ALA A 8 -10.41 -42.58 -15.10
C ALA A 8 -9.05 -41.82 -15.27
N ALA A 9 -8.21 -42.25 -16.20
CA ALA A 9 -6.94 -41.61 -16.49
C ALA A 9 -7.13 -40.16 -17.00
N ILE A 10 -8.08 -39.93 -17.89
CA ILE A 10 -8.42 -38.60 -18.39
C ILE A 10 -8.92 -37.70 -17.25
N PHE A 11 -9.77 -38.25 -16.37
CA PHE A 11 -10.32 -37.53 -15.21
C PHE A 11 -9.21 -37.13 -14.22
N VAL A 12 -8.29 -38.03 -13.89
CA VAL A 12 -7.14 -37.73 -13.02
C VAL A 12 -6.23 -36.68 -13.65
N LEU A 13 -5.99 -36.78 -14.95
CA LEU A 13 -5.18 -35.83 -15.69
C LEU A 13 -5.83 -34.45 -15.71
N ALA A 14 -7.15 -34.39 -15.95
CA ALA A 14 -7.92 -33.13 -15.89
C ALA A 14 -7.89 -32.48 -14.50
N LEU A 15 -8.05 -33.26 -13.44
CA LEU A 15 -7.91 -32.81 -12.05
C LEU A 15 -6.49 -32.31 -11.76
N GLY A 16 -5.46 -33.01 -12.25
CA GLY A 16 -4.06 -32.60 -12.11
C GLY A 16 -3.77 -31.28 -12.80
N VAL A 17 -4.27 -31.10 -14.04
CA VAL A 17 -4.15 -29.85 -14.78
C VAL A 17 -4.90 -28.71 -14.09
N MET A 18 -6.12 -28.94 -13.63
CA MET A 18 -6.91 -27.95 -12.90
C MET A 18 -6.23 -27.53 -11.60
N PHE A 19 -5.65 -28.48 -10.86
CA PHE A 19 -4.90 -28.21 -9.63
C PHE A 19 -3.61 -27.41 -9.92
N ALA A 20 -2.84 -27.81 -10.93
CA ALA A 20 -1.66 -27.08 -11.38
C ALA A 20 -1.99 -25.66 -11.83
N PHE A 21 -3.08 -25.49 -12.56
CA PHE A 21 -3.56 -24.18 -13.01
C PHE A 21 -3.90 -23.29 -11.79
N LYS A 22 -4.65 -23.78 -10.80
CA LYS A 22 -4.94 -23.03 -9.58
C LYS A 22 -3.70 -22.62 -8.78
N MET A 23 -2.65 -23.43 -8.80
CA MET A 23 -1.38 -23.10 -8.12
C MET A 23 -0.56 -22.04 -8.84
N LEU A 24 -0.68 -21.96 -10.18
CA LEU A 24 0.07 -21.01 -11.00
C LEU A 24 -0.59 -19.64 -11.11
N VAL A 25 -1.91 -19.55 -10.86
CA VAL A 25 -2.65 -18.28 -10.91
C VAL A 25 -2.22 -17.37 -9.76
N PRO A 26 -1.85 -16.11 -10.03
CA PRO A 26 -1.57 -15.14 -8.98
C PRO A 26 -2.79 -14.93 -8.07
N GLN A 27 -2.54 -14.82 -6.78
CA GLN A 27 -3.54 -14.38 -5.80
C GLN A 27 -3.56 -12.87 -5.76
N THR A 28 -4.75 -12.31 -5.60
CA THR A 28 -4.95 -10.87 -5.41
C THR A 28 -5.66 -10.65 -4.10
N GLU A 29 -5.09 -9.79 -3.27
CA GLU A 29 -5.70 -9.29 -2.04
C GLU A 29 -5.84 -7.77 -2.17
N SER A 30 -6.99 -7.22 -1.79
CA SER A 30 -7.28 -5.79 -1.91
C SER A 30 -7.98 -5.25 -0.67
N ALA A 31 -7.82 -3.95 -0.47
CA ALA A 31 -8.60 -3.14 0.46
C ALA A 31 -9.32 -2.06 -0.35
N ASP A 32 -10.64 -2.03 -0.27
CA ASP A 32 -11.45 -1.01 -0.94
C ASP A 32 -11.25 0.37 -0.31
N PHE A 33 -11.81 1.40 -0.93
CA PHE A 33 -11.80 2.75 -0.37
C PHE A 33 -12.58 2.77 0.95
N GLY A 34 -12.03 3.42 1.97
CA GLY A 34 -12.59 3.44 3.32
C GLY A 34 -12.25 2.20 4.16
N GLU A 35 -11.64 1.17 3.59
CA GLU A 35 -11.38 -0.10 4.25
C GLU A 35 -9.89 -0.38 4.43
N LYS A 36 -9.61 -1.30 5.34
CA LYS A 36 -8.27 -1.90 5.56
C LYS A 36 -8.43 -3.41 5.59
N THR A 37 -7.53 -4.12 4.92
CA THR A 37 -7.57 -5.59 4.86
C THR A 37 -6.32 -6.16 5.49
N THR A 38 -6.48 -7.13 6.40
CA THR A 38 -5.38 -7.86 7.03
C THR A 38 -5.43 -9.32 6.62
N PHE A 39 -4.30 -9.87 6.21
CA PHE A 39 -4.18 -11.29 5.84
C PHE A 39 -2.76 -11.81 6.08
N ALA A 40 -2.63 -13.13 6.06
CA ALA A 40 -1.34 -13.82 6.16
C ALA A 40 -0.91 -14.38 4.79
N LEU A 41 0.37 -14.20 4.49
CA LEU A 41 1.04 -14.83 3.35
C LEU A 41 1.37 -16.30 3.67
N PRO A 42 1.75 -17.13 2.67
CA PRO A 42 2.02 -18.55 2.89
C PRO A 42 3.12 -18.86 3.92
N ASP A 43 4.05 -17.95 4.17
CA ASP A 43 5.12 -18.04 5.17
C ASP A 43 4.73 -17.48 6.55
N ASN A 44 3.43 -17.24 6.80
CA ASN A 44 2.88 -16.58 7.98
C ASN A 44 3.34 -15.12 8.17
N SER A 45 3.91 -14.49 7.16
CA SER A 45 4.10 -13.03 7.17
C SER A 45 2.73 -12.35 7.17
N GLU A 46 2.56 -11.35 8.05
CA GLU A 46 1.33 -10.57 8.13
C GLU A 46 1.41 -9.34 7.22
N VAL A 47 0.36 -9.07 6.50
CA VAL A 47 0.19 -7.87 5.66
C VAL A 47 -1.07 -7.15 6.06
N VAL A 48 -0.97 -5.83 6.23
CA VAL A 48 -2.12 -4.94 6.37
C VAL A 48 -2.12 -3.97 5.20
N LEU A 49 -3.17 -4.01 4.39
CA LEU A 49 -3.40 -3.08 3.30
C LEU A 49 -4.13 -1.85 3.80
N ASN A 50 -3.65 -0.68 3.41
CA ASN A 50 -4.37 0.59 3.61
C ASN A 50 -5.43 0.78 2.51
N SER A 51 -6.36 1.69 2.71
CA SER A 51 -7.49 1.98 1.81
C SER A 51 -7.03 2.19 0.36
N GLY A 52 -7.74 1.56 -0.57
CA GLY A 52 -7.46 1.61 -2.00
C GLY A 52 -6.08 1.02 -2.35
N SER A 53 -5.73 -0.12 -1.78
CA SER A 53 -4.47 -0.83 -2.03
C SER A 53 -4.70 -2.25 -2.47
N GLU A 54 -3.76 -2.78 -3.23
CA GLU A 54 -3.84 -4.11 -3.83
C GLU A 54 -2.46 -4.76 -3.86
N ILE A 55 -2.43 -6.08 -3.60
CA ILE A 55 -1.25 -6.92 -3.70
C ILE A 55 -1.53 -8.12 -4.61
N HIS A 56 -0.54 -8.43 -5.45
CA HIS A 56 -0.52 -9.65 -6.27
C HIS A 56 0.68 -10.51 -5.89
N TYR A 57 0.44 -11.80 -5.66
CA TYR A 57 1.52 -12.76 -5.36
C TYR A 57 1.16 -14.16 -5.83
N LYS A 58 2.18 -15.04 -5.95
CA LYS A 58 1.98 -16.45 -6.29
C LYS A 58 2.20 -17.31 -5.05
N LYS A 59 1.23 -18.19 -4.73
CA LYS A 59 1.38 -19.16 -3.63
C LYS A 59 2.37 -20.28 -3.97
N TRP A 60 2.47 -20.62 -5.25
CA TRP A 60 3.37 -21.67 -5.71
C TRP A 60 4.83 -21.32 -5.46
N ASN A 61 5.56 -22.23 -4.82
CA ASN A 61 6.99 -22.09 -4.53
C ASN A 61 7.34 -20.82 -3.72
N TRP A 62 6.40 -20.37 -2.87
CA TRP A 62 6.57 -19.17 -2.05
C TRP A 62 7.83 -19.22 -1.18
N ASP A 63 8.15 -20.36 -0.57
CA ASP A 63 9.33 -20.51 0.30
C ASP A 63 10.66 -20.22 -0.40
N ASN A 64 10.71 -20.32 -1.72
CA ASN A 64 11.89 -20.01 -2.51
C ASN A 64 11.80 -18.64 -3.20
N HIS A 65 10.60 -18.15 -3.46
CA HIS A 65 10.33 -16.93 -4.21
C HIS A 65 9.29 -16.05 -3.49
N ARG A 66 9.66 -15.53 -2.31
CA ARG A 66 8.81 -14.62 -1.52
C ARG A 66 8.75 -13.23 -2.19
N HIS A 67 8.01 -13.16 -3.28
CA HIS A 67 7.87 -11.97 -4.12
C HIS A 67 6.40 -11.60 -4.29
N LEU A 68 6.11 -10.30 -4.14
CA LEU A 68 4.80 -9.73 -4.41
C LEU A 68 4.89 -8.37 -5.09
N GLU A 69 3.82 -7.99 -5.75
CA GLU A 69 3.63 -6.66 -6.35
C GLU A 69 2.62 -5.87 -5.53
N LEU A 70 2.98 -4.63 -5.17
CA LEU A 70 2.13 -3.73 -4.40
C LEU A 70 1.71 -2.52 -5.24
N LYS A 71 0.40 -2.26 -5.27
CA LYS A 71 -0.18 -0.98 -5.67
C LYS A 71 -0.81 -0.34 -4.45
N GLY A 72 -0.39 0.86 -4.09
CA GLY A 72 -0.94 1.57 -2.95
C GLY A 72 -0.04 1.57 -1.74
N GLU A 73 -0.57 1.29 -0.56
CA GLU A 73 0.16 1.33 0.71
C GLU A 73 -0.13 0.10 1.54
N ALA A 74 0.93 -0.51 2.08
CA ALA A 74 0.84 -1.67 2.94
C ALA A 74 1.91 -1.66 4.05
N TYR A 75 1.51 -2.16 5.21
CA TYR A 75 2.40 -2.51 6.29
C TYR A 75 2.66 -4.02 6.27
N PHE A 76 3.92 -4.37 6.48
CA PHE A 76 4.41 -5.75 6.45
C PHE A 76 5.07 -6.10 7.78
N ARG A 77 4.70 -7.25 8.35
CA ARG A 77 5.45 -7.95 9.39
C ARG A 77 5.93 -9.26 8.81
N VAL A 78 7.14 -9.24 8.25
CA VAL A 78 7.71 -10.36 7.52
C VAL A 78 8.37 -11.35 8.47
N ALA A 79 8.01 -12.63 8.37
CA ALA A 79 8.64 -13.72 9.08
C ALA A 79 10.12 -13.86 8.68
N LYS A 80 10.99 -14.12 9.66
CA LYS A 80 12.42 -14.35 9.40
C LYS A 80 12.62 -15.50 8.42
N GLY A 81 13.53 -15.33 7.46
CA GLY A 81 13.79 -16.36 6.47
C GLY A 81 14.57 -15.88 5.26
N LYS A 82 14.33 -16.50 4.11
CA LYS A 82 14.92 -16.14 2.83
C LYS A 82 14.51 -14.72 2.41
N LYS A 83 15.10 -14.25 1.33
CA LYS A 83 14.81 -12.96 0.72
C LYS A 83 13.31 -12.81 0.46
N PHE A 84 12.73 -11.67 0.89
CA PHE A 84 11.35 -11.25 0.65
C PHE A 84 11.37 -9.93 -0.14
N GLU A 85 10.65 -9.86 -1.23
CA GLU A 85 10.64 -8.72 -2.13
C GLU A 85 9.24 -8.14 -2.31
N VAL A 86 9.13 -6.82 -2.17
CA VAL A 86 7.96 -6.03 -2.54
C VAL A 86 8.32 -5.21 -3.75
N GLN A 87 7.73 -5.53 -4.90
CA GLN A 87 7.87 -4.77 -6.13
C GLN A 87 6.75 -3.74 -6.20
N THR A 88 7.08 -2.51 -6.56
CA THR A 88 6.11 -1.46 -6.87
C THR A 88 6.42 -0.87 -8.24
N ARG A 89 5.55 -0.01 -8.74
CA ARG A 89 5.78 0.70 -10.00
C ARG A 89 7.04 1.59 -9.96
N LEU A 90 7.33 2.19 -8.80
CA LEU A 90 8.42 3.17 -8.66
C LEU A 90 9.71 2.58 -8.10
N GLY A 91 9.63 1.49 -7.35
CA GLY A 91 10.81 0.93 -6.71
C GLY A 91 10.58 -0.46 -6.14
N LYS A 92 11.63 -1.02 -5.59
CA LYS A 92 11.66 -2.35 -4.99
C LYS A 92 12.19 -2.30 -3.57
N VAL A 93 11.56 -3.08 -2.69
CA VAL A 93 11.97 -3.25 -1.29
C VAL A 93 12.36 -4.70 -1.06
N THR A 94 13.49 -4.93 -0.39
CA THR A 94 14.00 -6.29 -0.08
C THR A 94 14.32 -6.39 1.41
N VAL A 95 13.85 -7.48 2.04
CA VAL A 95 14.05 -7.75 3.47
C VAL A 95 14.31 -9.24 3.73
N LEU A 96 14.70 -9.60 4.98
CA LEU A 96 14.89 -10.99 5.41
C LEU A 96 13.97 -11.37 6.60
N GLY A 97 13.38 -10.38 7.29
CA GLY A 97 12.52 -10.56 8.46
C GLY A 97 12.44 -9.23 9.20
N THR A 98 11.43 -8.43 8.90
CA THR A 98 11.45 -6.98 9.13
C THR A 98 10.01 -6.48 9.28
N GLN A 99 9.80 -5.43 10.07
CA GLN A 99 8.55 -4.68 10.08
C GLN A 99 8.76 -3.36 9.36
N PHE A 100 7.97 -3.11 8.33
CA PHE A 100 8.12 -1.93 7.49
C PHE A 100 6.82 -1.54 6.80
N ASN A 101 6.73 -0.30 6.36
CA ASN A 101 5.64 0.23 5.53
C ASN A 101 6.18 0.61 4.15
N VAL A 102 5.41 0.34 3.13
CA VAL A 102 5.66 0.80 1.75
C VAL A 102 4.43 1.54 1.26
N LYS A 103 4.61 2.79 0.81
CA LYS A 103 3.58 3.59 0.13
C LYS A 103 4.05 3.89 -1.29
N ASN A 104 3.27 3.46 -2.28
CA ASN A 104 3.49 3.80 -3.68
C ASN A 104 2.22 4.41 -4.28
N ARG A 105 2.14 5.73 -4.25
CA ARG A 105 0.99 6.51 -4.72
C ARG A 105 1.44 7.53 -5.78
N LYS A 106 0.81 7.54 -6.96
CA LYS A 106 1.20 8.45 -8.06
C LYS A 106 2.72 8.46 -8.27
N ASN A 107 3.38 9.58 -8.07
CA ASN A 107 4.82 9.78 -8.26
C ASN A 107 5.61 9.76 -6.96
N ARG A 108 4.98 9.30 -5.86
CA ARG A 108 5.59 9.21 -4.54
C ARG A 108 5.80 7.76 -4.11
N PHE A 109 6.99 7.51 -3.58
CA PHE A 109 7.42 6.21 -3.06
C PHE A 109 8.08 6.40 -1.71
N ASP A 110 7.38 5.98 -0.64
CA ASP A 110 7.84 6.10 0.73
C ASP A 110 8.08 4.72 1.33
N VAL A 111 9.18 4.55 2.04
CA VAL A 111 9.52 3.33 2.78
C VAL A 111 9.96 3.70 4.19
N VAL A 112 9.37 3.04 5.18
CA VAL A 112 9.69 3.22 6.61
C VAL A 112 10.07 1.88 7.22
N CYS A 113 11.20 1.81 7.91
CA CYS A 113 11.65 0.63 8.65
C CYS A 113 11.31 0.78 10.13
N TYR A 114 10.42 -0.07 10.66
CA TYR A 114 10.05 -0.10 12.08
C TYR A 114 10.85 -1.11 12.89
N GLU A 115 11.33 -2.19 12.26
CA GLU A 115 12.15 -3.21 12.89
C GLU A 115 13.04 -3.89 11.85
N GLY A 116 14.29 -4.19 12.19
CA GLY A 116 15.22 -4.89 11.33
C GLY A 116 15.93 -3.99 10.32
N ARG A 117 16.06 -4.46 9.09
CA ARG A 117 16.75 -3.76 7.99
C ARG A 117 15.97 -3.89 6.69
N VAL A 118 15.86 -2.79 5.97
CA VAL A 118 15.12 -2.70 4.70
C VAL A 118 16.06 -2.14 3.63
N LYS A 119 16.27 -2.92 2.58
CA LYS A 119 16.98 -2.48 1.38
C LYS A 119 15.96 -1.92 0.39
N VAL A 120 16.15 -0.67 0.01
CA VAL A 120 15.29 0.06 -0.92
C VAL A 120 16.06 0.32 -2.21
N ASN A 121 15.47 -0.07 -3.34
CA ASN A 121 15.99 0.24 -4.67
C ASN A 121 14.99 1.17 -5.38
N TYR A 122 15.45 2.35 -5.78
CA TYR A 122 14.69 3.35 -6.54
C TYR A 122 15.56 3.87 -7.68
N ALA A 123 15.12 3.66 -8.92
CA ALA A 123 15.95 3.92 -10.11
C ALA A 123 17.35 3.30 -9.97
N SER A 124 18.41 4.10 -10.05
CA SER A 124 19.81 3.66 -9.83
C SER A 124 20.28 3.77 -8.37
N THR A 125 19.41 4.20 -7.45
CA THR A 125 19.75 4.44 -6.04
C THR A 125 19.42 3.21 -5.20
N GLU A 126 20.37 2.77 -4.38
CA GLU A 126 20.18 1.75 -3.35
C GLU A 126 20.41 2.33 -1.97
N ILE A 127 19.44 2.15 -1.05
CA ILE A 127 19.49 2.66 0.31
C ILE A 127 19.21 1.51 1.27
N LEU A 128 19.98 1.43 2.36
CA LEU A 128 19.71 0.54 3.47
C LEU A 128 19.12 1.35 4.63
N LEU A 129 17.89 1.02 5.02
CA LEU A 129 17.24 1.58 6.19
C LEU A 129 17.36 0.64 7.37
N THR A 130 17.57 1.20 8.56
CA THR A 130 17.51 0.51 9.83
C THR A 130 16.33 1.01 10.67
N HIS A 131 16.15 0.45 11.86
CA HIS A 131 15.06 0.83 12.77
C HIS A 131 14.90 2.35 12.91
N GLY A 132 13.67 2.85 12.76
CA GLY A 132 13.31 4.27 12.84
C GLY A 132 13.69 5.10 11.61
N GLN A 133 14.36 4.52 10.62
CA GLN A 133 14.72 5.24 9.40
C GLN A 133 13.66 5.11 8.31
N SER A 134 13.59 6.12 7.47
CA SER A 134 12.70 6.16 6.33
C SER A 134 13.34 6.89 5.16
N VAL A 135 12.78 6.67 3.97
CA VAL A 135 13.09 7.40 2.76
C VAL A 135 11.82 7.66 1.98
N SER A 136 11.75 8.83 1.38
CA SER A 136 10.70 9.22 0.43
C SER A 136 11.33 9.68 -0.87
N PHE A 137 10.72 9.30 -1.98
CA PHE A 137 11.03 9.82 -3.30
C PHE A 137 9.75 10.41 -3.90
N GLU A 138 9.83 11.63 -4.37
CA GLU A 138 8.76 12.29 -5.08
C GLU A 138 9.29 12.98 -6.34
N ASN A 139 8.72 12.66 -7.50
CA ASN A 139 9.15 13.20 -8.79
C ASN A 139 10.67 13.07 -9.03
N GLY A 140 11.26 11.95 -8.61
CA GLY A 140 12.70 11.67 -8.73
C GLY A 140 13.59 12.32 -7.68
N LYS A 141 13.04 13.15 -6.77
CA LYS A 141 13.80 13.78 -5.69
C LYS A 141 13.65 12.99 -4.39
N GLN A 142 14.76 12.77 -3.71
CA GLN A 142 14.77 12.14 -2.39
C GLN A 142 14.43 13.16 -1.30
N ILE A 143 13.50 12.78 -0.43
CA ILE A 143 13.14 13.52 0.78
C ILE A 143 13.48 12.63 1.99
N LYS A 144 14.24 13.16 2.94
CA LYS A 144 14.58 12.42 4.15
C LYS A 144 13.49 12.64 5.20
N LEU A 145 12.84 11.56 5.61
CA LEU A 145 11.83 11.55 6.66
C LEU A 145 12.40 11.00 7.96
N THR A 146 11.95 11.52 9.09
CA THR A 146 12.18 10.93 10.40
C THR A 146 10.85 10.42 10.95
N VAL A 147 10.82 9.16 11.39
CA VAL A 147 9.62 8.53 11.93
C VAL A 147 9.88 8.12 13.37
N ASN A 148 9.03 8.60 14.28
CA ASN A 148 9.15 8.37 15.72
C ASN A 148 8.09 7.37 16.25
N SER A 149 7.38 6.67 15.37
CA SER A 149 6.36 5.69 15.73
C SER A 149 6.84 4.26 15.51
N SER A 150 6.29 3.32 16.26
CA SER A 150 6.58 1.88 16.12
C SER A 150 5.76 1.18 15.04
N LYS A 151 4.77 1.88 14.47
CA LYS A 151 3.86 1.41 13.41
C LYS A 151 3.37 2.58 12.57
N PRO A 152 2.86 2.34 11.34
CA PRO A 152 2.21 3.38 10.56
C PRO A 152 1.03 4.01 11.31
N GLU A 153 0.98 5.32 11.33
CA GLU A 153 -0.07 6.08 12.04
C GLU A 153 -1.48 5.81 11.46
N TRP A 154 -1.55 5.47 10.16
CA TRP A 154 -2.84 5.11 9.53
C TRP A 154 -3.46 3.85 10.14
N MET A 155 -2.69 2.97 10.76
CA MET A 155 -3.22 1.85 11.55
C MET A 155 -3.97 2.33 12.79
N ASN A 156 -3.63 3.52 13.31
CA ASN A 156 -4.29 4.19 14.44
C ASN A 156 -5.31 5.24 13.99
N ASN A 157 -5.82 5.13 12.77
CA ASN A 157 -6.82 6.05 12.18
C ASN A 157 -6.33 7.51 12.08
N GLN A 158 -5.03 7.72 11.85
CA GLN A 158 -4.42 9.02 11.59
C GLN A 158 -3.78 9.00 10.20
N ILE A 159 -4.21 9.85 9.30
CA ILE A 159 -3.61 10.03 7.98
C ILE A 159 -2.46 11.02 8.14
N CYS A 160 -1.23 10.58 7.92
CA CYS A 160 -0.05 11.44 8.05
C CYS A 160 0.44 11.91 6.70
N PHE A 161 0.76 13.18 6.63
CA PHE A 161 1.29 13.85 5.45
C PHE A 161 2.62 14.52 5.79
N TYR A 162 3.55 14.44 4.87
CA TYR A 162 4.81 15.16 4.96
C TYR A 162 5.14 15.79 3.63
N GLN A 163 5.11 17.13 3.59
CA GLN A 163 5.35 17.93 2.37
C GLN A 163 4.50 17.46 1.18
N GLU A 164 3.23 17.14 1.42
CA GLU A 164 2.30 16.71 0.37
C GLU A 164 1.63 17.92 -0.28
N ASN A 165 1.52 17.92 -1.61
CA ASN A 165 0.70 18.91 -2.30
C ASN A 165 -0.80 18.64 -2.06
N ILE A 166 -1.63 19.67 -2.24
CA ILE A 166 -3.06 19.59 -1.96
C ILE A 166 -3.76 18.47 -2.74
N ARG A 167 -3.41 18.22 -4.00
CA ARG A 167 -4.05 17.16 -4.80
C ARG A 167 -3.74 15.77 -4.23
N SER A 168 -2.49 15.51 -3.86
CA SER A 168 -2.11 14.24 -3.22
C SER A 168 -2.79 14.05 -1.87
N LEU A 169 -2.94 15.14 -1.10
CA LEU A 169 -3.68 15.15 0.15
C LEU A 169 -5.16 14.81 -0.07
N LEU A 170 -5.83 15.48 -1.01
CA LEU A 170 -7.24 15.24 -1.31
C LEU A 170 -7.47 13.82 -1.85
N ASP A 171 -6.59 13.30 -2.72
CA ASP A 171 -6.66 11.91 -3.18
C ASP A 171 -6.59 10.90 -2.02
N GLU A 172 -5.78 11.18 -0.98
CA GLU A 172 -5.71 10.30 0.18
C GLU A 172 -6.98 10.40 1.04
N VAL A 173 -7.55 11.61 1.19
CA VAL A 173 -8.84 11.80 1.87
C VAL A 173 -9.95 11.07 1.10
N GLU A 174 -10.01 11.16 -0.23
CA GLU A 174 -10.95 10.39 -1.05
C GLU A 174 -10.87 8.89 -0.78
N ARG A 175 -9.64 8.34 -0.72
CA ARG A 175 -9.44 6.91 -0.44
C ARG A 175 -9.88 6.51 0.96
N GLN A 176 -9.53 7.31 1.97
CA GLN A 176 -9.78 6.98 3.37
C GLN A 176 -11.25 7.09 3.75
N TYR A 177 -12.00 7.97 3.09
CA TYR A 177 -13.41 8.20 3.40
C TYR A 177 -14.38 7.67 2.34
N ASN A 178 -13.87 7.09 1.26
CA ASN A 178 -14.65 6.62 0.10
C ASN A 178 -15.59 7.71 -0.45
N ILE A 179 -15.04 8.91 -0.68
CA ILE A 179 -15.75 10.06 -1.23
C ILE A 179 -15.04 10.58 -2.48
N LYS A 180 -15.69 11.51 -3.19
CA LYS A 180 -15.13 12.26 -4.30
C LYS A 180 -14.95 13.72 -3.90
N ILE A 181 -13.77 14.26 -4.21
CA ILE A 181 -13.42 15.65 -3.92
C ILE A 181 -13.04 16.36 -5.23
N GLU A 182 -13.72 17.43 -5.52
CA GLU A 182 -13.44 18.32 -6.64
C GLU A 182 -12.78 19.60 -6.11
N LEU A 183 -11.58 19.91 -6.58
CA LEU A 183 -10.88 21.15 -6.26
C LEU A 183 -11.07 22.14 -7.42
N LYS A 184 -11.86 23.20 -7.22
CA LYS A 184 -12.07 24.29 -8.18
C LYS A 184 -11.05 25.41 -8.05
N ALA A 185 -10.50 25.58 -6.85
CA ALA A 185 -9.45 26.55 -6.60
C ALA A 185 -8.19 26.23 -7.42
N LYS A 186 -7.41 27.26 -7.75
CA LYS A 186 -6.09 27.07 -8.36
C LYS A 186 -5.21 26.30 -7.38
N ASP A 187 -4.34 25.42 -7.93
CA ASP A 187 -3.36 24.73 -7.12
C ASP A 187 -2.54 25.69 -6.28
N THR A 188 -2.47 25.41 -4.99
CA THR A 188 -1.61 26.17 -4.09
C THR A 188 -0.20 25.59 -4.14
N ILE A 189 0.81 26.44 -4.05
CA ILE A 189 2.22 26.03 -3.97
C ILE A 189 2.52 25.45 -2.57
N SER A 190 1.65 25.69 -1.61
CA SER A 190 1.83 25.27 -0.21
C SER A 190 1.76 23.76 -0.05
N LEU A 191 2.77 23.20 0.62
CA LEU A 191 2.83 21.79 0.97
C LEU A 191 2.27 21.58 2.36
N PHE A 192 1.47 20.53 2.54
CA PHE A 192 0.92 20.14 3.83
C PHE A 192 1.85 19.18 4.57
N THR A 193 2.12 19.50 5.83
CA THR A 193 2.74 18.59 6.78
C THR A 193 1.89 18.55 8.02
N GLY A 194 1.34 17.39 8.37
CA GLY A 194 0.44 17.24 9.50
C GLY A 194 -0.31 15.93 9.50
N LYS A 195 -1.31 15.83 10.37
CA LYS A 195 -2.17 14.66 10.52
C LYS A 195 -3.63 15.03 10.33
N LEU A 196 -4.37 14.18 9.65
CA LEU A 196 -5.83 14.24 9.58
C LEU A 196 -6.42 13.01 10.25
N PRO A 197 -7.56 13.11 10.96
CA PRO A 197 -8.26 11.94 11.44
C PRO A 197 -8.76 11.12 10.25
N ALA A 198 -8.78 9.78 10.34
CA ALA A 198 -9.30 8.92 9.27
C ALA A 198 -10.75 8.45 9.52
N LYS A 199 -11.36 8.87 10.64
CA LYS A 199 -12.74 8.50 11.01
C LYS A 199 -13.65 9.70 11.30
N ASP A 200 -13.15 10.91 11.15
CA ASP A 200 -13.91 12.14 11.35
C ASP A 200 -13.69 13.06 10.14
N LEU A 201 -14.56 12.88 9.14
CA LEU A 201 -14.51 13.63 7.89
C LEU A 201 -14.68 15.14 8.13
N ASN A 202 -15.58 15.53 9.03
CA ASN A 202 -15.86 16.94 9.26
C ASN A 202 -14.61 17.66 9.80
N THR A 203 -13.95 17.08 10.78
CA THR A 203 -12.69 17.62 11.31
C THR A 203 -11.60 17.62 10.23
N ALA A 204 -11.47 16.56 9.41
CA ALA A 204 -10.52 16.52 8.33
C ALA A 204 -10.75 17.64 7.30
N LEU A 205 -12.00 17.86 6.86
CA LEU A 205 -12.37 18.93 5.95
C LEU A 205 -12.13 20.32 6.56
N GLN A 206 -12.44 20.51 7.84
CA GLN A 206 -12.20 21.78 8.54
C GLN A 206 -10.69 22.12 8.59
N ILE A 207 -9.83 21.13 8.88
CA ILE A 207 -8.37 21.35 8.89
C ILE A 207 -7.90 21.78 7.50
N ILE A 208 -8.36 21.10 6.44
CA ILE A 208 -8.00 21.42 5.05
C ILE A 208 -8.49 22.83 4.69
N SER A 209 -9.76 23.13 4.98
CA SER A 209 -10.37 24.45 4.71
C SER A 209 -9.58 25.57 5.38
N THR A 210 -9.25 25.40 6.66
CA THR A 210 -8.50 26.42 7.42
C THR A 210 -7.07 26.57 6.87
N THR A 211 -6.40 25.46 6.54
CA THR A 211 -5.00 25.48 6.10
C THR A 211 -4.83 26.14 4.73
N TYR A 212 -5.78 25.91 3.83
CA TYR A 212 -5.68 26.39 2.45
C TYR A 212 -6.59 27.59 2.15
N HIS A 213 -7.35 28.06 3.16
CA HIS A 213 -8.36 29.13 3.01
C HIS A 213 -9.41 28.80 1.95
N LEU A 214 -9.89 27.56 1.94
CA LEU A 214 -10.88 27.03 1.01
C LEU A 214 -12.21 26.80 1.73
N GLU A 215 -13.31 26.91 0.99
CA GLU A 215 -14.64 26.54 1.48
C GLU A 215 -15.01 25.14 1.01
N ALA A 216 -15.28 24.23 1.97
CA ALA A 216 -15.74 22.89 1.68
C ALA A 216 -17.27 22.85 1.55
N LYS A 217 -17.79 22.54 0.37
CA LYS A 217 -19.23 22.43 0.10
C LYS A 217 -19.61 20.97 -0.15
N LYS A 218 -20.49 20.42 0.71
CA LYS A 218 -21.05 19.09 0.51
C LYS A 218 -22.15 19.15 -0.54
N VAL A 219 -21.93 18.52 -1.70
CA VAL A 219 -22.89 18.49 -2.82
C VAL A 219 -23.79 17.27 -2.73
N SER A 220 -23.28 16.14 -2.25
CA SER A 220 -24.02 14.91 -1.96
C SER A 220 -23.34 14.15 -0.81
N GLU A 221 -23.90 13.01 -0.41
CA GLU A 221 -23.30 12.19 0.66
C GLU A 221 -21.83 11.86 0.37
N ASN A 222 -21.49 11.59 -0.90
CA ASN A 222 -20.17 11.14 -1.32
C ASN A 222 -19.44 12.15 -2.20
N LYS A 223 -19.87 13.43 -2.28
CA LYS A 223 -19.19 14.44 -3.09
C LYS A 223 -19.02 15.76 -2.36
N ILE A 224 -17.78 16.22 -2.29
CA ILE A 224 -17.34 17.50 -1.72
C ILE A 224 -16.72 18.35 -2.83
N ILE A 225 -16.93 19.66 -2.78
CA ILE A 225 -16.24 20.64 -3.63
C ILE A 225 -15.50 21.60 -2.73
N PHE A 226 -14.25 21.86 -3.06
CA PHE A 226 -13.46 22.95 -2.49
C PHE A 226 -13.37 24.10 -3.51
N ASP A 227 -13.88 25.28 -3.08
CA ASP A 227 -13.87 26.53 -3.84
C ASP A 227 -12.79 27.48 -3.32
#